data_df305b710510e8af369031ff60044d2f
#
_entry.id   df305b710510e8af369031ff60044d2f
#
_cell.length_a   1.000
_cell.length_b   1.000
_cell.length_c   1.000
_cell.angle_alpha   90.00
_cell.angle_beta   90.00
_cell.angle_gamma   90.00
#
_symmetry.space_group_name_H-M   'P 1'
#
loop_
_entity.id
_entity.type
_entity.pdbx_description
1 polymer ?
#
loop_
_entity_poly.entity_id
_entity_poly.type
_entity_poly.pdbx_seq_one_letter_code
_entity_poly.pdbx_strand_id
1 'polypeptide(L)' 'MHPLEQEIQSLNEAYENGDIDRNERDYLLLEIRDIRAAQECAGNEQLARQIYQACNIAMAVI' A
#
# COMPACT_ATOMS: atom_id res chain seq x y z
N MET A 1 -14.56 -0.98 -0.98
CA MET A 1 -13.12 -0.75 -0.73
C MET A 1 -12.41 -0.57 -2.06
N HIS A 2 -11.56 0.44 -2.17
CA HIS A 2 -10.80 0.69 -3.39
C HIS A 2 -9.81 -0.45 -3.66
N PRO A 3 -9.57 -0.82 -4.93
CA PRO A 3 -8.63 -1.90 -5.25
C PRO A 3 -7.23 -1.73 -4.64
N LEU A 4 -6.74 -0.49 -4.53
CA LEU A 4 -5.44 -0.24 -3.90
C LEU A 4 -5.45 -0.56 -2.41
N GLU A 5 -6.55 -0.31 -1.72
CA GLU A 5 -6.69 -0.69 -0.31
C GLU A 5 -6.67 -2.19 -0.15
N GLN A 6 -7.31 -2.91 -1.07
CA GLN A 6 -7.29 -4.38 -1.07
C GLN A 6 -5.88 -4.91 -1.32
N GLU A 7 -5.12 -4.28 -2.22
CA GLU A 7 -3.74 -4.68 -2.47
C GLU A 7 -2.85 -4.47 -1.25
N ILE A 8 -3.01 -3.35 -0.56
CA ILE A 8 -2.26 -3.07 0.68
C ILE A 8 -2.57 -4.15 1.71
N GLN A 9 -3.84 -4.50 1.87
CA GLN A 9 -4.26 -5.53 2.81
C GLN A 9 -3.67 -6.88 2.45
N SER A 10 -3.67 -7.24 1.16
CA SER A 10 -3.09 -8.48 0.68
C SER A 10 -1.59 -8.55 0.93
N LEU A 11 -0.88 -7.43 0.76
CA LEU A 11 0.55 -7.37 1.03
C LEU A 11 0.84 -7.56 2.51
N ASN A 12 0.02 -6.96 3.38
CA ASN A 12 0.17 -7.14 4.82
C ASN A 12 -0.04 -8.60 5.22
N GLU A 13 -1.03 -9.26 4.65
CA GLU A 13 -1.30 -10.67 4.90
C GLU A 13 -0.17 -11.57 4.40
N ALA A 14 0.35 -11.30 3.20
CA ALA A 14 1.45 -12.06 2.64
C ALA A 14 2.71 -11.93 3.50
N TYR A 15 2.97 -10.73 4.00
CA TYR A 15 4.10 -10.51 4.90
C TYR A 15 3.91 -11.26 6.22
N GLU A 16 2.74 -11.20 6.83
CA GLU A 16 2.44 -11.92 8.07
C GLU A 16 2.56 -13.43 7.90
N ASN A 17 2.18 -13.94 6.73
CA ASN A 17 2.25 -15.36 6.43
C ASN A 17 3.66 -15.83 6.04
N GLY A 18 4.60 -14.91 5.88
CA GLY A 18 5.95 -15.24 5.47
C GLY A 18 6.13 -15.50 3.99
N ASP A 19 5.13 -15.14 3.17
CA ASP A 19 5.20 -15.33 1.73
C ASP A 19 6.11 -14.31 1.04
N ILE A 20 6.23 -13.13 1.63
CA ILE A 20 7.15 -12.08 1.17
C ILE A 20 7.94 -11.55 2.37
N ASP A 21 9.15 -11.07 2.13
CA ASP A 21 9.95 -10.47 3.17
C ASP A 21 9.64 -8.98 3.31
N ARG A 22 10.28 -8.34 4.29
CA ARG A 22 10.04 -6.93 4.57
C ARG A 22 10.46 -6.03 3.42
N ASN A 23 11.58 -6.32 2.77
CA ASN A 23 12.07 -5.52 1.67
C ASN A 23 11.12 -5.56 0.48
N GLU A 24 10.61 -6.73 0.17
CA GLU A 24 9.65 -6.90 -0.93
C GLU A 24 8.33 -6.21 -0.60
N ARG A 25 7.85 -6.36 0.63
CA ARG A 25 6.64 -5.67 1.08
C ARG A 25 6.79 -4.16 0.92
N ASP A 26 7.88 -3.60 1.45
CA ASP A 26 8.09 -2.16 1.43
C ASP A 26 8.26 -1.63 0.00
N TYR A 27 8.94 -2.36 -0.85
CA TYR A 27 9.07 -2.00 -2.27
C TYR A 27 7.70 -1.90 -2.94
N LEU A 28 6.85 -2.90 -2.74
CA LEU A 28 5.52 -2.92 -3.34
C LEU A 28 4.60 -1.85 -2.77
N LEU A 29 4.70 -1.58 -1.47
CA LEU A 29 3.93 -0.51 -0.83
C LEU A 29 4.38 0.87 -1.33
N LEU A 30 5.67 1.08 -1.53
CA LEU A 30 6.18 2.33 -2.10
C LEU A 30 5.69 2.55 -3.53
N GLU A 31 5.60 1.49 -4.32
CA GLU A 31 5.06 1.58 -5.67
C GLU A 31 3.59 2.00 -5.65
N ILE A 32 2.80 1.43 -4.74
CA ILE A 32 1.40 1.83 -4.57
C ILE A 32 1.32 3.29 -4.14
N ARG A 33 2.09 3.68 -3.15
CA ARG A 33 2.03 5.03 -2.58
C ARG A 33 2.48 6.10 -3.57
N ASP A 34 3.61 5.89 -4.24
CA ASP A 34 4.26 6.95 -5.00
C ASP A 34 3.87 6.96 -6.48
N ILE A 35 3.42 5.83 -7.01
CA ILE A 35 3.10 5.72 -8.44
C ILE A 35 1.61 5.47 -8.65
N ARG A 36 1.08 4.41 -8.07
CA ARG A 36 -0.27 3.96 -8.39
C ARG A 36 -1.34 4.84 -7.76
N ALA A 37 -1.11 5.36 -6.56
CA ALA A 37 -2.06 6.28 -5.95
C ALA A 37 -2.20 7.55 -6.78
N ALA A 38 -1.10 8.08 -7.31
CA ALA A 38 -1.13 9.25 -8.17
C ALA A 38 -1.90 9.00 -9.46
N GLN A 39 -1.80 7.80 -10.02
CA GLN A 39 -2.47 7.43 -11.27
C GLN A 39 -3.95 7.09 -11.05
N GLU A 40 -4.26 6.29 -10.05
CA GLU A 40 -5.59 5.70 -9.86
C GLU A 40 -6.50 6.56 -9.00
N CYS A 41 -5.93 7.45 -8.21
CA CYS A 41 -6.69 8.37 -7.36
C CYS A 41 -6.59 9.81 -7.84
N ALA A 42 -6.22 10.02 -9.11
CA ALA A 42 -6.15 11.36 -9.69
C ALA A 42 -7.53 12.02 -9.61
N GLY A 43 -7.55 13.26 -9.10
CA GLY A 43 -8.82 13.99 -8.93
C GLY A 43 -9.57 13.66 -7.65
N ASN A 44 -9.08 12.70 -6.85
CA ASN A 44 -9.67 12.38 -5.55
C ASN A 44 -8.59 12.48 -4.47
N GLU A 45 -8.37 13.69 -4.00
CA GLU A 45 -7.32 13.99 -3.05
C GLU A 45 -7.48 13.27 -1.72
N GLN A 46 -8.72 13.14 -1.27
CA GLN A 46 -9.00 12.47 0.00
C GLN A 46 -8.66 10.98 -0.07
N LEU A 47 -9.03 10.33 -1.14
CA LEU A 47 -8.72 8.92 -1.35
C LEU A 47 -7.21 8.71 -1.51
N ALA A 48 -6.54 9.56 -2.28
CA ALA A 48 -5.10 9.49 -2.44
C ALA A 48 -4.39 9.60 -1.10
N ARG A 49 -4.86 10.50 -0.23
CA ARG A 49 -4.30 10.66 1.12
C ARG A 49 -4.51 9.42 1.98
N GLN A 50 -5.68 8.80 1.89
CA GLN A 50 -5.97 7.57 2.62
C GLN A 50 -5.04 6.44 2.19
N ILE A 51 -4.80 6.29 0.89
CA ILE A 51 -3.89 5.28 0.36
C ILE A 51 -2.46 5.56 0.82
N TYR A 52 -2.04 6.82 0.75
CA TYR A 52 -0.71 7.23 1.20
C TYR A 52 -0.49 6.87 2.68
N GLN A 53 -1.45 7.20 3.53
CA GLN A 53 -1.37 6.90 4.96
C GLN A 53 -1.37 5.39 5.23
N ALA A 54 -2.21 4.65 4.52
CA ALA A 54 -2.27 3.20 4.69
C ALA A 54 -0.94 2.54 4.35
N CYS A 55 -0.27 2.99 3.30
CA CYS A 55 1.05 2.48 2.94
C CYS A 55 2.09 2.80 4.02
N ASN A 56 2.07 4.02 4.54
CA ASN A 56 3.01 4.42 5.59
C ASN A 56 2.81 3.62 6.88
N ILE A 57 1.55 3.38 7.26
CA ILE A 57 1.24 2.57 8.44
C ILE A 57 1.72 1.13 8.23
N ALA A 58 1.46 0.57 7.05
CA ALA A 58 1.86 -0.79 6.74
C ALA A 58 3.39 -0.96 6.79
N MET A 59 4.14 0.02 6.27
CA MET A 59 5.60 -0.03 6.29
C MET A 59 6.19 0.15 7.68
N ALA A 60 5.43 0.68 8.62
CA ALA A 60 5.88 0.83 10.00
C ALA A 60 5.81 -0.49 10.80
N VAL A 61 5.12 -1.48 10.30
CA VAL A 61 5.02 -2.80 10.94
C VAL A 61 6.31 -3.57 10.69
N ILE A 62 6.90 -4.01 11.78
CA ILE A 62 8.18 -4.73 11.73
C ILE A 62 7.95 -6.23 11.61
#